data_11061af2067f91e5b65194d9dc2aa76a
#
_entry.id   11061af2067f91e5b65194d9dc2aa76a
#
_cell.length_a   1.000
_cell.length_b   1.000
_cell.length_c   1.000
_cell.angle_alpha   90.00
_cell.angle_beta   90.00
_cell.angle_gamma   90.00
#
_symmetry.space_group_name_H-M   'P 1'
#
loop_
_entity.id
_entity.type
_entity.pdbx_description
1 polymer ?
#
loop_
_entity_poly.entity_id
_entity_poly.type
_entity_poly.pdbx_seq_one_letter_code
_entity_poly.pdbx_strand_id
1 'polypeptide(L)'
;DDSTNVIVQEFRQNYQQLIDLTQYNDQLEILIDRQERKMVRVEEDIARISSLTRSVMPLMFKMIDALDTFVELDVPFLIDERRQRVSGLRTLMNNPDASPAEKYRKISEAYEIENEYGRTIEAYTGKVSPDDDRTVNFLRIGRNSYIYQTLDGDDAAVWNKSEGEWKRLGGSYRLPIQVGIRIANEQAAPDLMVVPLEITSD
;
A
#
# COMPACT_ATOMS: atom_id res chain seq x y z
N ASP A 1 11.31 2.35 -86.18
CA ASP A 1 11.58 3.36 -85.16
C ASP A 1 10.58 3.36 -84.01
N ASP A 2 9.28 3.07 -84.23
CA ASP A 2 8.25 3.13 -83.19
C ASP A 2 8.35 1.96 -82.23
N SER A 3 8.63 0.75 -82.69
CA SER A 3 8.84 -0.46 -81.83
C SER A 3 10.07 -0.38 -80.99
N THR A 4 11.14 0.28 -81.42
CA THR A 4 12.37 0.48 -80.62
C THR A 4 12.13 1.43 -79.45
N ASN A 5 11.33 2.48 -79.66
CA ASN A 5 10.94 3.44 -78.66
C ASN A 5 10.07 2.79 -77.53
N VAL A 6 9.15 1.91 -77.90
CA VAL A 6 8.31 1.16 -76.94
C VAL A 6 9.18 0.23 -76.07
N ILE A 7 10.10 -0.52 -76.66
CA ILE A 7 11.00 -1.42 -75.92
C ILE A 7 11.89 -0.62 -74.99
N VAL A 8 12.41 0.51 -75.35
CA VAL A 8 13.23 1.37 -74.46
C VAL A 8 12.40 1.94 -73.33
N GLN A 9 11.13 2.30 -73.55
CA GLN A 9 10.25 2.74 -72.44
C GLN A 9 9.92 1.61 -71.46
N GLU A 10 9.58 0.41 -71.94
CA GLU A 10 9.33 -0.75 -71.11
C GLU A 10 10.59 -1.14 -70.29
N PHE A 11 11.78 -1.11 -70.91
CA PHE A 11 13.01 -1.35 -70.22
C PHE A 11 13.26 -0.35 -69.09
N ARG A 12 13.02 0.94 -69.31
CA ARG A 12 13.17 1.97 -68.29
C ARG A 12 12.17 1.78 -67.12
N GLN A 13 10.93 1.45 -67.43
CA GLN A 13 9.92 1.18 -66.42
C GLN A 13 10.29 -0.05 -65.57
N ASN A 14 10.67 -1.14 -66.21
CA ASN A 14 11.09 -2.35 -65.51
C ASN A 14 12.37 -2.13 -64.65
N TYR A 15 13.29 -1.34 -65.16
CA TYR A 15 14.49 -0.98 -64.42
C TYR A 15 14.18 -0.12 -63.16
N GLN A 16 13.27 0.84 -63.30
CA GLN A 16 12.83 1.63 -62.16
C GLN A 16 12.09 0.77 -61.11
N GLN A 17 11.19 -0.11 -61.58
CA GLN A 17 10.53 -1.06 -60.67
C GLN A 17 11.52 -1.97 -59.92
N LEU A 18 12.58 -2.41 -60.59
CA LEU A 18 13.61 -3.21 -59.95
C LEU A 18 14.32 -2.43 -58.86
N ILE A 19 14.68 -1.16 -59.09
CA ILE A 19 15.29 -0.29 -58.10
C ILE A 19 14.35 -0.12 -56.88
N ASP A 20 13.09 0.21 -57.13
CA ASP A 20 12.09 0.45 -56.12
C ASP A 20 11.83 -0.80 -55.24
N LEU A 21 11.73 -1.98 -55.89
CA LEU A 21 11.60 -3.27 -55.18
C LEU A 21 12.86 -3.64 -54.38
N THR A 22 14.04 -3.35 -54.92
CA THR A 22 15.28 -3.60 -54.19
C THR A 22 15.33 -2.74 -52.94
N GLN A 23 15.07 -1.43 -53.04
CA GLN A 23 15.02 -0.54 -51.89
C GLN A 23 13.96 -0.96 -50.85
N TYR A 24 12.78 -1.39 -51.32
CA TYR A 24 11.73 -1.89 -50.46
C TYR A 24 12.16 -3.16 -49.72
N ASN A 25 12.79 -4.11 -50.38
CA ASN A 25 13.31 -5.32 -49.76
C ASN A 25 14.39 -5.01 -48.75
N ASP A 26 15.33 -4.11 -49.04
CA ASP A 26 16.36 -3.68 -48.09
C ASP A 26 15.73 -3.07 -46.84
N GLN A 27 14.66 -2.28 -46.95
CA GLN A 27 13.91 -1.74 -45.84
C GLN A 27 13.22 -2.84 -44.99
N LEU A 28 12.64 -3.84 -45.67
CA LEU A 28 12.02 -4.99 -45.00
C LEU A 28 13.05 -5.83 -44.24
N GLU A 29 14.23 -6.06 -44.80
CA GLU A 29 15.31 -6.77 -44.08
C GLU A 29 15.74 -6.04 -42.83
N ILE A 30 15.90 -4.72 -42.88
CA ILE A 30 16.19 -3.89 -41.70
C ILE A 30 15.07 -3.99 -40.68
N LEU A 31 13.81 -4.01 -41.11
CA LEU A 31 12.67 -4.12 -40.21
C LEU A 31 12.60 -5.48 -39.54
N ILE A 32 12.83 -6.55 -40.30
CA ILE A 32 12.90 -7.93 -39.78
C ILE A 32 13.99 -8.06 -38.70
N ASP A 33 15.20 -7.61 -39.01
CA ASP A 33 16.33 -7.66 -38.07
C ASP A 33 16.02 -6.88 -36.77
N ARG A 34 15.33 -5.72 -36.85
CA ARG A 34 14.87 -4.99 -35.67
C ARG A 34 13.81 -5.76 -34.88
N GLN A 35 12.89 -6.43 -35.56
CA GLN A 35 11.84 -7.22 -34.91
C GLN A 35 12.45 -8.45 -34.20
N GLU A 36 13.38 -9.15 -34.85
CA GLU A 36 14.08 -10.29 -34.27
C GLU A 36 14.85 -9.89 -32.99
N ARG A 37 15.61 -8.79 -33.08
CA ARG A 37 16.29 -8.24 -31.89
C ARG A 37 15.33 -7.83 -30.77
N LYS A 38 14.14 -7.32 -31.11
CA LYS A 38 13.11 -7.01 -30.12
C LYS A 38 12.53 -8.26 -29.49
N MET A 39 12.31 -9.32 -30.27
CA MET A 39 11.83 -10.62 -29.73
C MET A 39 12.78 -11.20 -28.70
N VAL A 40 14.09 -11.25 -29.02
CA VAL A 40 15.12 -11.74 -28.08
C VAL A 40 15.08 -10.95 -26.77
N ARG A 41 15.00 -9.62 -26.83
CA ARG A 41 14.90 -8.77 -25.61
C ARG A 41 13.65 -9.07 -24.81
N VAL A 42 12.52 -9.24 -25.46
CA VAL A 42 11.24 -9.56 -24.78
C VAL A 42 11.33 -10.93 -24.09
N GLU A 43 11.95 -11.92 -24.72
CA GLU A 43 12.16 -13.25 -24.11
C GLU A 43 13.08 -13.17 -22.88
N GLU A 44 14.16 -12.41 -22.95
CA GLU A 44 15.04 -12.13 -21.80
C GLU A 44 14.31 -11.43 -20.66
N ASP A 45 13.49 -10.43 -20.98
CA ASP A 45 12.70 -9.69 -20.00
C ASP A 45 11.65 -10.58 -19.33
N ILE A 46 10.96 -11.44 -20.08
CA ILE A 46 10.02 -12.43 -19.54
C ILE A 46 10.73 -13.38 -18.57
N ALA A 47 11.91 -13.90 -18.96
CA ALA A 47 12.69 -14.78 -18.10
C ALA A 47 13.13 -14.08 -16.81
N ARG A 48 13.56 -12.82 -16.91
CA ARG A 48 13.96 -11.98 -15.77
C ARG A 48 12.78 -11.71 -14.82
N ILE A 49 11.61 -11.31 -15.35
CA ILE A 49 10.40 -11.07 -14.58
C ILE A 49 9.96 -12.36 -13.87
N SER A 50 10.00 -13.50 -14.54
CA SER A 50 9.64 -14.78 -13.95
C SER A 50 10.56 -15.18 -12.78
N SER A 51 11.85 -14.91 -12.90
CA SER A 51 12.82 -15.15 -11.84
C SER A 51 12.60 -14.23 -10.65
N LEU A 52 12.39 -12.93 -10.91
CA LEU A 52 12.13 -11.92 -9.89
C LEU A 52 10.82 -12.24 -9.13
N THR A 53 9.76 -12.58 -9.83
CA THR A 53 8.48 -12.95 -9.22
C THR A 53 8.63 -14.11 -8.26
N ARG A 54 9.38 -15.16 -8.65
CA ARG A 54 9.65 -16.33 -7.77
C ARG A 54 10.40 -15.97 -6.50
N SER A 55 11.29 -14.98 -6.53
CA SER A 55 12.05 -14.56 -5.35
C SER A 55 11.26 -13.58 -4.45
N VAL A 56 10.44 -12.72 -5.04
CA VAL A 56 9.71 -11.68 -4.31
C VAL A 56 8.42 -12.20 -3.66
N MET A 57 7.76 -13.21 -4.26
CA MET A 57 6.52 -13.76 -3.70
C MET A 57 6.67 -14.29 -2.26
N PRO A 58 7.70 -15.11 -1.91
CA PRO A 58 7.89 -15.53 -0.53
C PRO A 58 8.18 -14.37 0.44
N LEU A 59 8.87 -13.33 -0.03
CA LEU A 59 9.11 -12.12 0.76
C LEU A 59 7.80 -11.41 1.09
N MET A 60 6.92 -11.24 0.11
CA MET A 60 5.61 -10.62 0.33
C MET A 60 4.74 -11.37 1.35
N PHE A 61 4.76 -12.72 1.32
CA PHE A 61 4.08 -13.51 2.36
C PHE A 61 4.66 -13.26 3.75
N LYS A 62 6.00 -13.25 3.88
CA LYS A 62 6.65 -12.92 5.15
C LYS A 62 6.34 -11.51 5.64
N MET A 63 6.22 -10.54 4.74
CA MET A 63 5.80 -9.18 5.09
C MET A 63 4.38 -9.18 5.66
N ILE A 64 3.44 -9.87 5.02
CA ILE A 64 2.06 -9.95 5.52
C ILE A 64 2.00 -10.65 6.90
N ASP A 65 2.73 -11.73 7.08
CA ASP A 65 2.78 -12.44 8.36
C ASP A 65 3.42 -11.59 9.48
N ALA A 66 4.47 -10.84 9.16
CA ALA A 66 5.07 -9.89 10.09
C ALA A 66 4.11 -8.75 10.45
N LEU A 67 3.37 -8.23 9.47
CA LEU A 67 2.35 -7.20 9.69
C LEU A 67 1.20 -7.71 10.57
N ASP A 68 0.73 -8.92 10.32
CA ASP A 68 -0.30 -9.59 11.12
C ASP A 68 0.13 -9.73 12.57
N THR A 69 1.32 -10.29 12.78
CA THR A 69 1.92 -10.42 14.13
C THR A 69 2.06 -9.06 14.82
N PHE A 70 2.49 -8.05 14.08
CA PHE A 70 2.63 -6.70 14.59
C PHE A 70 1.28 -6.12 15.03
N VAL A 71 0.22 -6.28 14.25
CA VAL A 71 -1.13 -5.81 14.58
C VAL A 71 -1.68 -6.49 15.82
N GLU A 72 -1.44 -7.81 15.99
CA GLU A 72 -1.91 -8.56 17.16
C GLU A 72 -1.16 -8.23 18.45
N LEU A 73 0.12 -7.84 18.35
CA LEU A 73 0.95 -7.50 19.52
C LEU A 73 0.90 -6.01 19.88
N ASP A 74 0.25 -5.21 19.07
CA ASP A 74 0.17 -3.78 19.29
C ASP A 74 -0.98 -3.37 20.21
N VAL A 75 -1.12 -2.07 20.47
CA VAL A 75 -2.27 -1.48 21.14
C VAL A 75 -3.54 -1.73 20.27
N PRO A 76 -4.67 -2.17 20.89
CA PRO A 76 -5.83 -2.68 20.14
C PRO A 76 -6.75 -1.58 19.58
N PHE A 77 -6.21 -0.48 19.07
CA PHE A 77 -7.01 0.54 18.39
C PHE A 77 -7.39 0.07 16.99
N LEU A 78 -8.59 0.39 16.54
CA LEU A 78 -9.13 0.05 15.22
C LEU A 78 -8.83 -1.41 14.79
N ILE A 79 -8.88 -2.33 15.75
CA ILE A 79 -8.36 -3.69 15.57
C ILE A 79 -9.07 -4.44 14.42
N ASP A 80 -10.38 -4.28 14.28
CA ASP A 80 -11.15 -4.94 13.23
C ASP A 80 -10.77 -4.42 11.84
N GLU A 81 -10.57 -3.11 11.68
CA GLU A 81 -10.14 -2.51 10.43
C GLU A 81 -8.73 -2.98 10.05
N ARG A 82 -7.81 -3.00 11.01
CA ARG A 82 -6.42 -3.44 10.82
C ARG A 82 -6.36 -4.92 10.43
N ARG A 83 -7.13 -5.79 11.11
CA ARG A 83 -7.28 -7.22 10.75
C ARG A 83 -7.89 -7.40 9.38
N GLN A 84 -8.91 -6.63 9.05
CA GLN A 84 -9.53 -6.68 7.72
C GLN A 84 -8.55 -6.28 6.62
N ARG A 85 -7.69 -5.27 6.85
CA ARG A 85 -6.62 -4.87 5.93
C ARG A 85 -5.65 -6.01 5.69
N VAL A 86 -5.15 -6.67 6.73
CA VAL A 86 -4.26 -7.85 6.60
C VAL A 86 -4.94 -9.00 5.86
N SER A 87 -6.19 -9.32 6.19
CA SER A 87 -6.98 -10.34 5.51
C SER A 87 -7.18 -10.02 4.02
N GLY A 88 -7.42 -8.74 3.70
CA GLY A 88 -7.51 -8.25 2.32
C GLY A 88 -6.20 -8.46 1.54
N LEU A 89 -5.05 -8.24 2.17
CA LEU A 89 -3.75 -8.51 1.56
C LEU A 89 -3.55 -10.01 1.27
N ARG A 90 -3.94 -10.91 2.19
CA ARG A 90 -3.88 -12.36 1.96
C ARG A 90 -4.76 -12.78 0.78
N THR A 91 -5.95 -12.20 0.67
CA THR A 91 -6.86 -12.43 -0.46
C THR A 91 -6.23 -11.94 -1.78
N LEU A 92 -5.63 -10.75 -1.78
CA LEU A 92 -4.96 -10.20 -2.94
C LEU A 92 -3.77 -11.05 -3.40
N MET A 93 -3.02 -11.65 -2.46
CA MET A 93 -1.90 -12.54 -2.80
C MET A 93 -2.37 -13.76 -3.62
N ASN A 94 -3.56 -14.26 -3.35
CA ASN A 94 -4.15 -15.42 -4.04
C ASN A 94 -4.87 -15.04 -5.35
N ASN A 95 -5.01 -13.73 -5.66
CA ASN A 95 -5.61 -13.29 -6.91
C ASN A 95 -4.62 -13.46 -8.08
N PRO A 96 -4.93 -14.29 -9.10
CA PRO A 96 -4.07 -14.48 -10.26
C PRO A 96 -4.03 -13.26 -11.20
N ASP A 97 -5.06 -12.42 -11.18
CA ASP A 97 -5.19 -11.26 -12.07
C ASP A 97 -4.36 -10.06 -11.57
N ALA A 98 -3.99 -10.05 -10.30
CA ALA A 98 -3.17 -9.00 -9.73
C ALA A 98 -1.69 -9.21 -10.03
N SER A 99 -1.04 -8.20 -10.59
CA SER A 99 0.38 -8.23 -10.90
C SER A 99 1.25 -8.27 -9.63
N PRO A 100 2.47 -8.85 -9.67
CA PRO A 100 3.39 -8.83 -8.54
C PRO A 100 3.70 -7.40 -8.04
N ALA A 101 3.79 -6.43 -8.94
CA ALA A 101 4.01 -5.03 -8.59
C ALA A 101 2.82 -4.42 -7.82
N GLU A 102 1.61 -4.75 -8.21
CA GLU A 102 0.40 -4.31 -7.51
C GLU A 102 0.30 -4.93 -6.11
N LYS A 103 0.58 -6.23 -5.99
CA LYS A 103 0.63 -6.93 -4.69
C LYS A 103 1.63 -6.26 -3.75
N TYR A 104 2.85 -6.01 -4.23
CA TYR A 104 3.89 -5.34 -3.44
C TYR A 104 3.47 -3.92 -3.03
N ARG A 105 2.92 -3.13 -3.96
CA ARG A 105 2.43 -1.78 -3.67
C ARG A 105 1.38 -1.77 -2.56
N LYS A 106 0.41 -2.69 -2.60
CA LYS A 106 -0.65 -2.78 -1.59
C LYS A 106 -0.12 -3.20 -0.21
N ILE A 107 0.88 -4.07 -0.17
CA ILE A 107 1.55 -4.41 1.08
C ILE A 107 2.29 -3.19 1.63
N SER A 108 3.04 -2.47 0.79
CA SER A 108 3.77 -1.26 1.19
C SER A 108 2.83 -0.17 1.71
N GLU A 109 1.68 0.06 1.04
CA GLU A 109 0.63 0.98 1.51
C GLU A 109 0.13 0.61 2.92
N ALA A 110 -0.05 -0.68 3.20
CA ALA A 110 -0.48 -1.13 4.52
C ALA A 110 0.59 -0.84 5.60
N TYR A 111 1.88 -1.03 5.28
CA TYR A 111 2.97 -0.65 6.17
C TYR A 111 3.07 0.85 6.40
N GLU A 112 2.82 1.67 5.37
CA GLU A 112 2.78 3.13 5.48
C GLU A 112 1.67 3.57 6.42
N ILE A 113 0.46 3.03 6.29
CA ILE A 113 -0.68 3.31 7.18
C ILE A 113 -0.31 2.96 8.63
N GLU A 114 0.28 1.78 8.85
CA GLU A 114 0.71 1.39 10.19
C GLU A 114 1.80 2.35 10.73
N ASN A 115 2.72 2.80 9.91
CA ASN A 115 3.72 3.78 10.33
C ASN A 115 3.10 5.16 10.67
N GLU A 116 2.07 5.58 9.92
CA GLU A 116 1.36 6.83 10.18
C GLU A 116 0.62 6.82 11.53
N TYR A 117 0.05 5.68 11.93
CA TYR A 117 -0.55 5.56 13.25
C TYR A 117 0.40 5.90 14.40
N GLY A 118 1.72 5.70 14.22
CA GLY A 118 2.73 6.08 15.21
C GLY A 118 2.94 7.58 15.39
N ARG A 119 2.50 8.39 14.43
CA ARG A 119 2.77 9.84 14.38
C ARG A 119 1.53 10.71 14.42
N THR A 120 0.36 10.11 14.35
CA THR A 120 -0.93 10.81 14.28
C THR A 120 -1.67 10.75 15.61
N ILE A 121 -2.49 11.78 15.84
CA ILE A 121 -3.47 11.81 16.92
C ILE A 121 -4.84 11.60 16.28
N GLU A 122 -5.65 10.76 16.90
CA GLU A 122 -6.97 10.43 16.38
C GLU A 122 -7.97 10.24 17.52
N ALA A 123 -9.19 10.71 17.32
CA ALA A 123 -10.30 10.45 18.23
C ALA A 123 -11.49 9.87 17.46
N TYR A 124 -12.13 8.87 18.03
CA TYR A 124 -13.33 8.24 17.48
C TYR A 124 -14.21 7.69 18.60
N THR A 125 -15.46 7.42 18.27
CA THR A 125 -16.43 6.88 19.23
C THR A 125 -16.63 5.39 18.96
N GLY A 126 -16.67 4.59 20.01
CA GLY A 126 -16.85 3.13 19.90
C GLY A 126 -17.19 2.47 21.22
N LYS A 127 -17.27 1.14 21.21
CA LYS A 127 -17.46 0.33 22.42
C LYS A 127 -16.09 -0.10 23.00
N VAL A 128 -15.99 -0.15 24.33
CA VAL A 128 -14.75 -0.52 25.02
C VAL A 128 -14.39 -2.00 24.77
N SER A 129 -15.40 -2.86 24.74
CA SER A 129 -15.31 -4.30 24.53
C SER A 129 -16.59 -4.81 23.88
N PRO A 130 -16.58 -5.95 23.16
CA PRO A 130 -17.78 -6.60 22.67
C PRO A 130 -18.84 -6.87 23.76
N ASP A 131 -18.39 -7.14 24.95
CA ASP A 131 -19.23 -7.46 26.13
C ASP A 131 -19.66 -6.20 26.92
N ASP A 132 -19.10 -5.05 26.60
CA ASP A 132 -19.41 -3.77 27.25
C ASP A 132 -20.17 -2.85 26.30
N ASP A 133 -21.47 -2.69 26.54
CA ASP A 133 -22.34 -1.87 25.69
C ASP A 133 -22.11 -0.36 25.83
N ARG A 134 -21.24 0.08 26.73
CA ARG A 134 -20.94 1.50 26.92
C ARG A 134 -20.24 2.06 25.69
N THR A 135 -20.81 3.12 25.18
CA THR A 135 -20.18 3.93 24.14
C THR A 135 -19.25 4.95 24.77
N VAL A 136 -18.03 5.02 24.31
CA VAL A 136 -16.99 5.92 24.82
C VAL A 136 -16.31 6.66 23.66
N ASN A 137 -15.62 7.74 23.99
CA ASN A 137 -14.71 8.42 23.07
C ASN A 137 -13.30 7.86 23.29
N PHE A 138 -12.70 7.34 22.25
CA PHE A 138 -11.31 6.94 22.24
C PHE A 138 -10.42 8.10 21.79
N LEU A 139 -9.25 8.21 22.38
CA LEU A 139 -8.18 9.10 21.97
C LEU A 139 -6.90 8.26 21.83
N ARG A 140 -6.35 8.26 20.62
CA ARG A 140 -5.06 7.63 20.31
C ARG A 140 -4.02 8.72 20.03
N ILE A 141 -2.89 8.63 20.70
CA ILE A 141 -1.75 9.54 20.50
C ILE A 141 -0.54 8.69 20.09
N GLY A 142 -0.32 8.62 18.81
CA GLY A 142 0.65 7.68 18.26
C GLY A 142 0.33 6.24 18.65
N ARG A 143 1.36 5.50 19.08
CA ARG A 143 1.28 4.16 19.70
C ARG A 143 1.61 4.19 21.18
N ASN A 144 1.82 5.39 21.72
CA ASN A 144 2.30 5.58 23.07
C ASN A 144 1.16 5.67 24.08
N SER A 145 -0.01 6.18 23.66
CA SER A 145 -1.13 6.33 24.55
C SER A 145 -2.45 6.05 23.83
N TYR A 146 -3.22 5.12 24.37
CA TYR A 146 -4.56 4.78 23.92
C TYR A 146 -5.49 4.87 25.12
N ILE A 147 -6.42 5.80 25.02
CA ILE A 147 -7.25 6.24 26.15
C ILE A 147 -8.69 6.16 25.72
N TYR A 148 -9.59 5.83 26.64
CA TYR A 148 -11.00 6.14 26.47
C TYR A 148 -11.48 7.11 27.54
N GLN A 149 -12.52 7.88 27.18
CA GLN A 149 -13.30 8.69 28.11
C GLN A 149 -14.79 8.46 27.84
N THR A 150 -15.57 8.28 28.91
CA THR A 150 -17.04 8.18 28.78
C THR A 150 -17.62 9.47 28.22
N LEU A 151 -18.83 9.39 27.62
CA LEU A 151 -19.46 10.54 26.97
C LEU A 151 -19.79 11.68 27.93
N ASP A 152 -20.07 11.35 29.22
CA ASP A 152 -20.28 12.30 30.30
C ASP A 152 -18.97 12.92 30.82
N GLY A 153 -17.80 12.33 30.43
CA GLY A 153 -16.48 12.77 30.87
C GLY A 153 -16.10 12.34 32.27
N ASP A 154 -16.90 11.54 32.95
CA ASP A 154 -16.71 11.19 34.35
C ASP A 154 -15.70 10.05 34.60
N ASP A 155 -15.59 9.11 33.67
CA ASP A 155 -14.67 8.00 33.74
C ASP A 155 -13.69 8.00 32.55
N ALA A 156 -12.44 7.71 32.83
CA ALA A 156 -11.40 7.61 31.80
C ALA A 156 -10.39 6.50 32.17
N ALA A 157 -9.88 5.81 31.15
CA ALA A 157 -8.85 4.82 31.35
C ALA A 157 -7.83 4.83 30.19
N VAL A 158 -6.62 4.41 30.48
CA VAL A 158 -5.55 4.22 29.52
C VAL A 158 -5.30 2.73 29.34
N TRP A 159 -5.00 2.33 28.13
CA TRP A 159 -4.64 0.94 27.81
C TRP A 159 -3.23 0.63 28.34
N ASN A 160 -3.13 -0.35 29.21
CA ASN A 160 -1.86 -0.90 29.64
C ASN A 160 -1.44 -2.02 28.68
N LYS A 161 -0.40 -1.75 27.88
CA LYS A 161 0.09 -2.71 26.88
C LYS A 161 0.74 -3.93 27.53
N SER A 162 1.37 -3.78 28.71
CA SER A 162 2.06 -4.87 29.39
C SER A 162 1.09 -5.86 30.01
N GLU A 163 -0.02 -5.37 30.55
CA GLU A 163 -1.03 -6.19 31.23
C GLU A 163 -2.18 -6.58 30.31
N GLY A 164 -2.33 -5.89 29.17
CA GLY A 164 -3.40 -6.14 28.20
C GLY A 164 -4.78 -5.73 28.72
N GLU A 165 -4.84 -4.71 29.60
CA GLU A 165 -6.08 -4.26 30.23
C GLU A 165 -6.18 -2.74 30.37
N TRP A 166 -7.39 -2.26 30.63
CA TRP A 166 -7.68 -0.85 30.85
C TRP A 166 -7.41 -0.45 32.30
N LYS A 167 -6.56 0.54 32.51
CA LYS A 167 -6.24 1.11 33.82
C LYS A 167 -6.94 2.46 33.99
N ARG A 168 -7.76 2.54 35.03
CA ARG A 168 -8.49 3.76 35.37
C ARG A 168 -7.56 4.93 35.66
N LEU A 169 -7.92 6.10 35.15
CA LEU A 169 -7.20 7.35 35.37
C LEU A 169 -7.86 8.21 36.43
N GLY A 170 -7.04 8.93 37.19
CA GLY A 170 -7.52 9.89 38.18
C GLY A 170 -8.20 11.11 37.50
N GLY A 171 -9.03 11.79 38.30
CA GLY A 171 -9.83 12.94 37.79
C GLY A 171 -9.01 14.10 37.23
N SER A 172 -7.73 14.21 37.54
CA SER A 172 -6.82 15.23 36.98
C SER A 172 -6.61 15.13 35.49
N TYR A 173 -6.80 13.93 34.92
CA TYR A 173 -6.64 13.69 33.48
C TYR A 173 -7.90 13.99 32.64
N ARG A 174 -9.06 14.19 33.27
CA ARG A 174 -10.34 14.37 32.56
C ARG A 174 -10.31 15.52 31.56
N LEU A 175 -9.92 16.72 32.01
CA LEU A 175 -9.83 17.90 31.16
C LEU A 175 -8.75 17.78 30.07
N PRO A 176 -7.52 17.36 30.35
CA PRO A 176 -6.52 17.10 29.34
C PRO A 176 -6.99 16.14 28.22
N ILE A 177 -7.67 15.04 28.57
CA ILE A 177 -8.18 14.08 27.60
C ILE A 177 -9.29 14.72 26.73
N GLN A 178 -10.21 15.46 27.35
CA GLN A 178 -11.27 16.16 26.60
C GLN A 178 -10.69 17.20 25.62
N VAL A 179 -9.65 17.93 26.02
CA VAL A 179 -8.93 18.84 25.11
C VAL A 179 -8.27 18.05 23.99
N GLY A 180 -7.62 16.94 24.29
CA GLY A 180 -6.99 16.05 23.31
C GLY A 180 -8.00 15.53 22.27
N ILE A 181 -9.17 15.09 22.71
CA ILE A 181 -10.27 14.65 21.81
C ILE A 181 -10.70 15.80 20.88
N ARG A 182 -10.84 17.02 21.40
CA ARG A 182 -11.19 18.20 20.60
C ARG A 182 -10.11 18.58 19.58
N ILE A 183 -8.83 18.48 19.97
CA ILE A 183 -7.71 18.71 19.05
C ILE A 183 -7.70 17.65 17.94
N ALA A 184 -7.88 16.36 18.31
CA ALA A 184 -7.91 15.26 17.36
C ALA A 184 -9.10 15.38 16.36
N ASN A 185 -10.21 15.96 16.78
CA ASN A 185 -11.40 16.26 15.96
C ASN A 185 -11.33 17.65 15.25
N GLU A 186 -10.16 18.30 15.25
CA GLU A 186 -9.97 19.64 14.66
C GLU A 186 -10.90 20.75 15.23
N GLN A 187 -11.41 20.54 16.44
CA GLN A 187 -12.31 21.46 17.13
C GLN A 187 -11.58 22.44 18.07
N ALA A 188 -10.26 22.25 18.22
CA ALA A 188 -9.38 23.12 18.98
C ALA A 188 -8.02 23.22 18.29
N ALA A 189 -7.31 24.33 18.48
CA ALA A 189 -5.96 24.48 17.99
C ALA A 189 -5.02 23.48 18.69
N PRO A 190 -3.98 22.98 17.98
CA PRO A 190 -2.95 22.15 18.61
C PRO A 190 -2.29 22.90 19.78
N ASP A 191 -2.18 22.23 20.91
CA ASP A 191 -1.57 22.78 22.13
C ASP A 191 -0.85 21.64 22.89
N LEU A 192 -0.04 22.02 23.88
CA LEU A 192 0.63 21.05 24.75
C LEU A 192 -0.39 20.30 25.61
N MET A 193 -0.35 18.99 25.54
CA MET A 193 -1.22 18.13 26.33
C MET A 193 -0.44 17.31 27.34
N VAL A 194 -0.99 17.20 28.54
CA VAL A 194 -0.51 16.22 29.54
C VAL A 194 -1.22 14.89 29.25
N VAL A 195 -0.45 13.90 28.85
CA VAL A 195 -0.94 12.57 28.48
C VAL A 195 -0.44 11.55 29.48
N PRO A 196 -1.30 10.65 29.98
CA PRO A 196 -0.83 9.52 30.77
C PRO A 196 -0.02 8.59 29.87
N LEU A 197 1.23 8.38 30.23
CA LEU A 197 2.11 7.39 29.62
C LEU A 197 2.35 6.29 30.66
N GLU A 198 2.14 5.04 30.29
CA GLU A 198 2.64 3.94 31.08
C GLU A 198 4.12 3.75 30.74
N ILE A 199 4.97 4.04 31.72
CA ILE A 199 6.39 3.71 31.65
C ILE A 199 6.47 2.24 32.11
N THR A 200 6.77 1.34 31.17
CA THR A 200 7.26 0.00 31.53
C THR A 200 8.58 0.20 32.28
N SER A 201 8.55 0.03 33.58
CA SER A 201 9.80 -0.15 34.36
C SER A 201 10.35 -1.53 33.98
N ASP A 202 11.53 -1.55 33.37
CA ASP A 202 12.33 -2.75 33.15
C ASP A 202 12.59 -3.50 34.46
#